data_f17e53d92b50df553cba19c7544fcc86
#
_entry.id   f17e53d92b50df553cba19c7544fcc86
#
_cell.length_a   1.000
_cell.length_b   1.000
_cell.length_c   1.000
_cell.angle_alpha   90.00
_cell.angle_beta   90.00
_cell.angle_gamma   90.00
#
_symmetry.space_group_name_H-M   'P 1'
#
loop_
_entity.id
_entity.type
_entity.pdbx_description
1 polymer ?
#
loop_
_entity_poly.entity_id
_entity_poly.type
_entity_poly.pdbx_seq_one_letter_code
_entity_poly.pdbx_strand_id
1 'polypeptide(L)'
;VAPHRGENLSALQVRENLETVHRAWKLAYGHIRHSLAHGFYQGWDLHPGQIPVRYAANSAFFLEQIQESTVRLRNFVEQASKATLSGDIFDDAATGQGLLNFFFRALNSGAIDPEDVENAGVTVEEVQAGSFRKIVEARR
;
A
#
# COMPACT_ATOMS: atom_id res chain seq x y z
N VAL A 1 -5.02 21.54 -14.94
CA VAL A 1 -6.28 21.78 -15.72
C VAL A 1 -5.89 21.93 -17.18
N ALA A 2 -6.63 21.29 -18.10
CA ALA A 2 -6.42 21.42 -19.52
C ALA A 2 -6.52 22.90 -19.97
N PRO A 3 -5.56 23.42 -20.76
CA PRO A 3 -5.53 24.83 -21.12
C PRO A 3 -6.66 25.23 -22.10
N HIS A 4 -7.11 24.31 -22.94
CA HIS A 4 -8.16 24.58 -23.93
C HIS A 4 -9.49 23.96 -23.54
N ARG A 5 -10.59 24.73 -23.75
CA ARG A 5 -11.96 24.33 -23.42
C ARG A 5 -12.86 24.57 -24.63
N GLY A 6 -13.96 23.81 -24.74
CA GLY A 6 -14.94 23.92 -25.81
C GLY A 6 -15.14 22.60 -26.52
N GLU A 7 -16.19 22.56 -27.36
CA GLU A 7 -16.61 21.34 -28.09
C GLU A 7 -15.81 21.09 -29.38
N ASN A 8 -15.28 22.16 -30.00
CA ASN A 8 -14.61 22.11 -31.31
C ASN A 8 -13.12 22.43 -31.19
N LEU A 9 -12.39 21.61 -30.43
CA LEU A 9 -10.93 21.76 -30.28
C LEU A 9 -10.22 21.25 -31.54
N SER A 10 -9.21 22.00 -32.00
CA SER A 10 -8.30 21.53 -33.04
C SER A 10 -7.47 20.34 -32.56
N ALA A 11 -6.93 19.54 -33.48
CA ALA A 11 -6.04 18.41 -33.11
C ALA A 11 -4.82 18.86 -32.29
N LEU A 12 -4.30 20.06 -32.56
CA LEU A 12 -3.20 20.63 -31.77
C LEU A 12 -3.65 20.92 -30.33
N GLN A 13 -4.79 21.56 -30.14
CA GLN A 13 -5.32 21.88 -28.81
C GLN A 13 -5.65 20.62 -27.99
N VAL A 14 -6.18 19.57 -28.63
CA VAL A 14 -6.40 18.27 -27.98
C VAL A 14 -5.06 17.69 -27.48
N ARG A 15 -4.02 17.72 -28.33
CA ARG A 15 -2.69 17.23 -27.96
C ARG A 15 -2.09 18.02 -26.80
N GLU A 16 -2.15 19.34 -26.82
CA GLU A 16 -1.65 20.21 -25.75
C GLU A 16 -2.39 19.95 -24.42
N ASN A 17 -3.71 19.70 -24.47
CA ASN A 17 -4.50 19.30 -23.33
C ASN A 17 -4.02 17.97 -22.75
N LEU A 18 -3.82 16.94 -23.57
CA LEU A 18 -3.34 15.63 -23.16
C LEU A 18 -1.94 15.72 -22.54
N GLU A 19 -1.00 16.41 -23.19
CA GLU A 19 0.35 16.62 -22.68
C GLU A 19 0.35 17.31 -21.29
N THR A 20 -0.53 18.28 -21.11
CA THR A 20 -0.67 19.01 -19.84
C THR A 20 -1.24 18.08 -18.75
N VAL A 21 -2.25 17.29 -19.06
CA VAL A 21 -2.85 16.33 -18.11
C VAL A 21 -1.83 15.23 -17.76
N HIS A 22 -1.13 14.66 -18.73
CA HIS A 22 -0.12 13.63 -18.48
C HIS A 22 1.04 14.15 -17.63
N ARG A 23 1.49 15.39 -17.87
CA ARG A 23 2.51 16.02 -17.04
C ARG A 23 2.05 16.20 -15.59
N ALA A 24 0.80 16.63 -15.39
CA ALA A 24 0.22 16.76 -14.05
C ALA A 24 0.07 15.39 -13.36
N TRP A 25 -0.34 14.35 -14.08
CA TRP A 25 -0.41 12.99 -13.55
C TRP A 25 0.96 12.43 -13.17
N LYS A 26 1.96 12.65 -14.01
CA LYS A 26 3.34 12.22 -13.72
C LYS A 26 3.88 12.86 -12.44
N LEU A 27 3.62 14.16 -12.27
CA LEU A 27 3.99 14.89 -11.06
C LEU A 27 3.24 14.35 -9.84
N ALA A 28 1.91 14.19 -9.93
CA ALA A 28 1.09 13.64 -8.85
C ALA A 28 1.51 12.22 -8.45
N TYR A 29 1.77 11.35 -9.44
CA TYR A 29 2.30 10.00 -9.21
C TYR A 29 3.60 10.03 -8.40
N GLY A 30 4.56 10.86 -8.80
CA GLY A 30 5.83 11.00 -8.08
C GLY A 30 5.65 11.49 -6.64
N HIS A 31 4.77 12.47 -6.41
CA HIS A 31 4.47 12.97 -5.07
C HIS A 31 3.80 11.93 -4.18
N ILE A 32 2.84 11.17 -4.71
CA ILE A 32 2.16 10.09 -3.98
C ILE A 32 3.17 9.01 -3.59
N ARG A 33 3.99 8.56 -4.53
CA ARG A 33 5.04 7.56 -4.29
C ARG A 33 6.04 8.02 -3.23
N HIS A 34 6.45 9.29 -3.31
CA HIS A 34 7.34 9.88 -2.31
C HIS A 34 6.70 9.88 -0.91
N SER A 35 5.44 10.29 -0.79
CA SER A 35 4.71 10.28 0.48
C SER A 35 4.60 8.88 1.07
N LEU A 36 4.21 7.89 0.27
CA LEU A 36 4.10 6.50 0.69
C LEU A 36 5.44 5.94 1.19
N ALA A 37 6.53 6.21 0.48
CA ALA A 37 7.87 5.76 0.86
C ALA A 37 8.36 6.36 2.19
N HIS A 38 7.81 7.52 2.57
CA HIS A 38 8.11 8.18 3.86
C HIS A 38 7.05 7.91 4.95
N GLY A 39 6.14 6.96 4.71
CA GLY A 39 5.12 6.56 5.69
C GLY A 39 3.89 7.47 5.75
N PHE A 40 3.75 8.43 4.83
CA PHE A 40 2.56 9.27 4.73
C PHE A 40 1.53 8.64 3.79
N TYR A 41 0.61 7.87 4.35
CA TYR A 41 -0.40 7.13 3.60
C TYR A 41 -1.67 7.93 3.32
N GLN A 42 -1.89 9.01 4.03
CA GLN A 42 -3.02 9.91 3.81
C GLN A 42 -2.69 10.95 2.74
N GLY A 43 -3.64 11.22 1.86
CA GLY A 43 -3.52 12.24 0.84
C GLY A 43 -4.88 12.78 0.43
N TRP A 44 -4.89 13.97 -0.16
CA TRP A 44 -6.10 14.66 -0.58
C TRP A 44 -6.11 14.79 -2.09
N ASP A 45 -7.20 14.34 -2.70
CA ASP A 45 -7.45 14.55 -4.13
C ASP A 45 -8.45 15.70 -4.27
N LEU A 46 -8.02 16.79 -4.87
CA LEU A 46 -8.83 18.00 -5.02
C LEU A 46 -9.70 17.96 -6.29
N HIS A 47 -9.51 16.96 -7.14
CA HIS A 47 -10.25 16.82 -8.40
C HIS A 47 -10.38 15.34 -8.78
N PRO A 48 -11.54 14.88 -9.29
CA PRO A 48 -11.75 13.47 -9.67
C PRO A 48 -10.70 12.92 -10.64
N GLY A 49 -10.14 13.76 -11.52
CA GLY A 49 -9.06 13.37 -12.42
C GLY A 49 -7.74 12.96 -11.74
N GLN A 50 -7.60 13.17 -10.43
CA GLN A 50 -6.44 12.70 -9.64
C GLN A 50 -6.62 11.27 -9.11
N ILE A 51 -7.86 10.80 -9.02
CA ILE A 51 -8.19 9.47 -8.47
C ILE A 51 -7.47 8.34 -9.24
N PRO A 52 -7.49 8.27 -10.58
CA PRO A 52 -6.81 7.19 -11.30
C PRO A 52 -5.31 7.13 -11.02
N VAL A 53 -4.64 8.28 -10.94
CA VAL A 53 -3.20 8.31 -10.68
C VAL A 53 -2.88 7.97 -9.23
N ARG A 54 -3.77 8.28 -8.27
CA ARG A 54 -3.61 7.84 -6.89
C ARG A 54 -3.70 6.33 -6.78
N TYR A 55 -4.71 5.69 -7.37
CA TYR A 55 -4.82 4.24 -7.40
C TYR A 55 -3.59 3.60 -8.06
N ALA A 56 -3.16 4.10 -9.21
CA ALA A 56 -1.96 3.59 -9.88
C ALA A 56 -0.71 3.69 -9.01
N ALA A 57 -0.50 4.81 -8.31
CA ALA A 57 0.65 5.00 -7.45
C ALA A 57 0.61 4.10 -6.19
N ASN A 58 -0.57 3.95 -5.57
CA ASN A 58 -0.77 3.06 -4.43
C ASN A 58 -0.53 1.59 -4.82
N SER A 59 -1.18 1.13 -5.88
CA SER A 59 -1.02 -0.26 -6.34
C SER A 59 0.44 -0.56 -6.69
N ALA A 60 1.10 0.32 -7.44
CA ALA A 60 2.51 0.14 -7.76
C ALA A 60 3.39 0.08 -6.50
N PHE A 61 3.13 0.94 -5.49
CA PHE A 61 3.89 0.95 -4.24
C PHE A 61 3.78 -0.39 -3.49
N PHE A 62 2.58 -0.90 -3.31
CA PHE A 62 2.37 -2.13 -2.57
C PHE A 62 2.82 -3.37 -3.35
N LEU A 63 2.50 -3.45 -4.64
CA LEU A 63 2.85 -4.61 -5.47
C LEU A 63 4.37 -4.78 -5.68
N GLU A 64 5.12 -3.71 -5.74
CA GLU A 64 6.59 -3.76 -5.82
C GLU A 64 7.24 -4.39 -4.58
N GLN A 65 6.58 -4.31 -3.42
CA GLN A 65 7.13 -4.76 -2.14
C GLN A 65 6.45 -6.02 -1.60
N ILE A 66 5.38 -6.51 -2.25
CA ILE A 66 4.53 -7.57 -1.69
C ILE A 66 5.30 -8.85 -1.43
N GLN A 67 6.15 -9.29 -2.36
CA GLN A 67 6.87 -10.56 -2.23
C GLN A 67 7.86 -10.55 -1.07
N GLU A 68 8.65 -9.49 -0.96
CA GLU A 68 9.58 -9.34 0.17
C GLU A 68 8.85 -9.25 1.50
N SER A 69 7.78 -8.43 1.55
CA SER A 69 6.96 -8.26 2.75
C SER A 69 6.26 -9.55 3.18
N THR A 70 5.82 -10.37 2.21
CA THR A 70 5.22 -11.70 2.46
C THR A 70 6.20 -12.62 3.17
N VAL A 71 7.40 -12.77 2.64
CA VAL A 71 8.44 -13.61 3.25
C VAL A 71 8.81 -13.09 4.64
N ARG A 72 8.97 -11.79 4.79
CA ARG A 72 9.32 -11.16 6.06
C ARG A 72 8.23 -11.38 7.11
N LEU A 73 6.96 -11.09 6.79
CA LEU A 73 5.87 -11.25 7.77
C LEU A 73 5.74 -12.71 8.21
N ARG A 74 5.80 -13.66 7.27
CA ARG A 74 5.76 -15.10 7.59
C ARG A 74 6.88 -15.49 8.57
N ASN A 75 8.12 -15.10 8.26
CA ASN A 75 9.27 -15.40 9.11
C ASN A 75 9.11 -14.77 10.51
N PHE A 76 8.61 -13.56 10.60
CA PHE A 76 8.36 -12.88 11.88
C PHE A 76 7.31 -13.60 12.72
N VAL A 77 6.21 -14.01 12.11
CA VAL A 77 5.15 -14.78 12.79
C VAL A 77 5.69 -16.11 13.30
N GLU A 78 6.46 -16.84 12.48
CA GLU A 78 7.06 -18.11 12.87
C GLU A 78 8.09 -17.97 14.01
N GLN A 79 8.96 -16.96 13.92
CA GLN A 79 9.97 -16.71 14.95
C GLN A 79 9.34 -16.28 16.28
N ALA A 80 8.35 -15.39 16.24
CA ALA A 80 7.64 -14.96 17.43
C ALA A 80 6.89 -16.11 18.10
N SER A 81 6.27 -17.00 17.32
CA SER A 81 5.61 -18.19 17.86
C SER A 81 6.59 -19.16 18.49
N LYS A 82 7.77 -19.38 17.91
CA LYS A 82 8.83 -20.23 18.48
C LYS A 82 9.41 -19.64 19.76
N ALA A 83 9.72 -18.34 19.80
CA ALA A 83 10.23 -17.66 21.00
C ALA A 83 9.23 -17.77 22.17
N THR A 84 7.94 -17.61 21.88
CA THR A 84 6.88 -17.74 22.88
C THR A 84 6.79 -19.15 23.45
N LEU A 85 6.96 -20.20 22.63
CA LEU A 85 6.95 -21.60 23.09
C LEU A 85 8.16 -21.95 23.96
N SER A 86 9.33 -21.33 23.71
CA SER A 86 10.54 -21.51 24.52
C SER A 86 10.58 -20.65 25.79
N GLY A 87 9.60 -19.75 25.97
CA GLY A 87 9.59 -18.80 27.10
C GLY A 87 10.49 -17.59 26.91
N ASP A 88 11.05 -17.40 25.72
CA ASP A 88 11.89 -16.27 25.37
C ASP A 88 11.05 -15.02 25.05
N ILE A 89 11.65 -13.85 25.20
CA ILE A 89 11.04 -12.58 24.84
C ILE A 89 11.33 -12.29 23.36
N PHE A 90 10.28 -12.05 22.57
CA PHE A 90 10.42 -11.59 21.20
C PHE A 90 10.52 -10.05 21.17
N ASP A 91 11.73 -9.54 21.09
CA ASP A 91 12.02 -8.11 21.25
C ASP A 91 11.64 -7.25 20.02
N ASP A 92 11.36 -7.84 18.87
CA ASP A 92 11.11 -7.10 17.61
C ASP A 92 9.63 -7.07 17.18
N ALA A 93 8.73 -6.99 18.15
CA ALA A 93 7.30 -6.88 17.88
C ALA A 93 6.92 -5.63 17.06
N ALA A 94 7.72 -4.57 17.13
CA ALA A 94 7.50 -3.34 16.38
C ALA A 94 7.68 -3.54 14.87
N THR A 95 8.67 -4.29 14.43
CA THR A 95 8.87 -4.64 13.02
C THR A 95 7.73 -5.53 12.52
N GLY A 96 7.30 -6.54 13.30
CA GLY A 96 6.14 -7.36 12.97
C GLY A 96 4.87 -6.54 12.82
N GLN A 97 4.65 -5.56 13.70
CA GLN A 97 3.53 -4.63 13.61
C GLN A 97 3.61 -3.74 12.37
N GLY A 98 4.80 -3.28 12.00
CA GLY A 98 5.02 -2.51 10.77
C GLY A 98 4.66 -3.29 9.51
N LEU A 99 5.08 -4.56 9.43
CA LEU A 99 4.73 -5.47 8.35
C LEU A 99 3.22 -5.75 8.30
N LEU A 100 2.58 -6.01 9.45
CA LEU A 100 1.13 -6.19 9.52
C LEU A 100 0.37 -4.95 9.02
N ASN A 101 0.82 -3.76 9.39
CA ASN A 101 0.24 -2.50 8.92
C ASN A 101 0.41 -2.30 7.40
N PHE A 102 1.50 -2.78 6.81
CA PHE A 102 1.68 -2.78 5.36
C PHE A 102 0.57 -3.59 4.68
N PHE A 103 0.34 -4.84 5.11
CA PHE A 103 -0.73 -5.69 4.57
C PHE A 103 -2.12 -5.10 4.79
N PHE A 104 -2.40 -4.57 5.98
CA PHE A 104 -3.66 -3.88 6.28
C PHE A 104 -3.95 -2.74 5.29
N ARG A 105 -2.95 -1.91 5.00
CA ARG A 105 -3.11 -0.79 4.07
C ARG A 105 -3.21 -1.24 2.61
N ALA A 106 -2.42 -2.22 2.21
CA ALA A 106 -2.45 -2.78 0.86
C ALA A 106 -3.81 -3.41 0.55
N LEU A 107 -4.36 -4.19 1.48
CA LEU A 107 -5.68 -4.82 1.36
C LEU A 107 -6.79 -3.76 1.32
N ASN A 108 -6.80 -2.80 2.25
CA ASN A 108 -7.83 -1.77 2.30
C ASN A 108 -7.79 -0.80 1.10
N SER A 109 -6.66 -0.63 0.45
CA SER A 109 -6.54 0.15 -0.78
C SER A 109 -6.95 -0.62 -2.04
N GLY A 110 -7.22 -1.93 -1.92
CA GLY A 110 -7.48 -2.82 -3.05
C GLY A 110 -6.25 -3.08 -3.93
N ALA A 111 -5.04 -2.88 -3.40
CA ALA A 111 -3.81 -3.16 -4.12
C ALA A 111 -3.43 -4.65 -4.09
N ILE A 112 -3.90 -5.38 -3.09
CA ILE A 112 -3.71 -6.82 -2.93
C ILE A 112 -5.05 -7.49 -2.60
N ASP A 113 -5.11 -8.80 -2.81
CA ASP A 113 -6.26 -9.64 -2.54
C ASP A 113 -6.12 -10.43 -1.21
N PRO A 114 -7.21 -11.03 -0.68
CA PRO A 114 -7.16 -11.90 0.49
C PRO A 114 -6.14 -13.03 0.40
N GLU A 115 -5.94 -13.61 -0.79
CA GLU A 115 -4.98 -14.68 -1.04
C GLU A 115 -3.53 -14.22 -0.76
N ASP A 116 -3.19 -12.97 -1.08
CA ASP A 116 -1.87 -12.41 -0.78
C ASP A 116 -1.61 -12.32 0.73
N VAL A 117 -2.66 -12.04 1.50
CA VAL A 117 -2.61 -12.00 2.97
C VAL A 117 -2.37 -13.40 3.53
N GLU A 118 -3.11 -14.40 3.05
CA GLU A 118 -2.94 -15.80 3.45
C GLU A 118 -1.56 -16.34 3.11
N ASN A 119 -1.03 -15.95 1.95
CA ASN A 119 0.34 -16.26 1.53
C ASN A 119 1.41 -15.68 2.46
N ALA A 120 1.09 -14.62 3.20
CA ALA A 120 1.98 -14.08 4.24
C ALA A 120 1.87 -14.81 5.59
N GLY A 121 1.04 -15.86 5.67
CA GLY A 121 0.89 -16.69 6.87
C GLY A 121 0.01 -16.07 7.95
N VAL A 122 -0.86 -15.14 7.60
CA VAL A 122 -1.86 -14.50 8.48
C VAL A 122 -3.23 -14.52 7.80
N THR A 123 -4.31 -14.43 8.60
CA THR A 123 -5.66 -14.34 8.04
C THR A 123 -6.08 -12.89 7.82
N VAL A 124 -7.12 -12.69 7.00
CA VAL A 124 -7.69 -11.35 6.77
C VAL A 124 -8.20 -10.75 8.09
N GLU A 125 -8.81 -11.56 8.95
CA GLU A 125 -9.31 -11.14 10.26
C GLU A 125 -8.15 -10.70 11.18
N GLU A 126 -7.04 -11.43 11.17
CA GLU A 126 -5.83 -11.06 11.91
C GLU A 126 -5.26 -9.72 11.45
N VAL A 127 -5.20 -9.51 10.13
CA VAL A 127 -4.75 -8.24 9.54
C VAL A 127 -5.70 -7.10 9.91
N GLN A 128 -7.02 -7.32 9.81
CA GLN A 128 -8.04 -6.33 10.17
C GLN A 128 -8.05 -6.00 11.66
N ALA A 129 -7.78 -6.99 12.53
CA ALA A 129 -7.63 -6.76 13.97
C ALA A 129 -6.40 -5.88 14.31
N GLY A 130 -5.42 -5.80 13.40
CA GLY A 130 -4.35 -4.82 13.42
C GLY A 130 -3.37 -4.93 14.58
N SER A 131 -3.25 -6.13 15.19
CA SER A 131 -2.37 -6.34 16.35
C SER A 131 -1.49 -7.57 16.18
N PHE A 132 -0.22 -7.35 15.86
CA PHE A 132 0.77 -8.42 15.73
C PHE A 132 0.90 -9.22 17.05
N ARG A 133 0.87 -8.54 18.20
CA ARG A 133 0.92 -9.18 19.51
C ARG A 133 -0.22 -10.20 19.71
N LYS A 134 -1.44 -9.86 19.35
CA LYS A 134 -2.59 -10.77 19.47
C LYS A 134 -2.44 -12.01 18.58
N ILE A 135 -1.86 -11.83 17.38
CA ILE A 135 -1.57 -12.95 16.48
C ILE A 135 -0.62 -13.94 17.15
N VAL A 136 0.46 -13.44 17.72
CA VAL A 136 1.45 -14.29 18.40
C VAL A 136 0.86 -14.96 19.65
N GLU A 137 0.07 -14.24 20.44
CA GLU A 137 -0.61 -14.80 21.63
C GLU A 137 -1.63 -15.89 21.25
N ALA A 138 -2.36 -15.77 20.15
CA ALA A 138 -3.33 -16.77 19.70
C ALA A 138 -2.71 -18.04 19.11
N ARG A 139 -1.42 -18.02 18.77
CA ARG A 139 -0.68 -19.16 18.21
C ARG A 139 0.18 -19.89 19.25
N ARG A 140 -0.04 -19.58 20.52
CA ARG A 140 0.48 -20.33 21.67
C ARG A 140 -0.30 -21.64 21.81
#